data_312f08ff0070e366f272fa2c47498ec9
#
_entry.id   312f08ff0070e366f272fa2c47498ec9
#
_cell.length_a   1.000
_cell.length_b   1.000
_cell.length_c   1.000
_cell.angle_alpha   90.00
_cell.angle_beta   90.00
_cell.angle_gamma   90.00
#
_symmetry.space_group_name_H-M   'P 1'
#
loop_
_entity.id
_entity.type
_entity.pdbx_description
1 polymer ?
#
loop_
_entity_poly.entity_id
_entity_poly.type
_entity_poly.pdbx_seq_one_letter_code
_entity_poly.pdbx_strand_id
1 'polypeptide(L)'
;MLRRRILARLPSTLLLLAAPTVLAAVGKPVAQVGSEGVSAEALTRRLARIPDFQRSALGSTPDLLKRKVLENELIPDLLYAQEAARLKLDAQPAAQQRTRELLREAMERQLRLETAAKSPVTSDDIRAYFEANRSRFETPRRIHIWRILSDDEALAKRIIAESKGVDGIQHWSQFARDNSLDKATHLRNGDLGFVHPDGNTDTPTLRVDAALFAAADKLSDGELAPEPLKEGLHFAVLWRRGSMKGVSRTVAQEENSIRQVLERKRVEQARDELLGALRTKYLSVDNEALLETFQFNAEGLAARPGVPRLAHAAAAASQAPVPGERGER
;
A
#
# COMPACT_ATOMS: atom_id res chain seq x y z
N MET A 1 -61.47 55.76 -26.16
CA MET A 1 -61.39 54.56 -27.07
C MET A 1 -60.56 53.49 -26.37
N LEU A 2 -61.27 52.52 -25.74
CA LEU A 2 -60.70 51.46 -24.93
C LEU A 2 -60.50 50.23 -25.86
N ARG A 3 -59.28 49.78 -26.07
CA ARG A 3 -59.02 48.50 -26.73
C ARG A 3 -58.85 47.43 -25.67
N ARG A 4 -59.80 46.53 -25.54
CA ARG A 4 -59.75 45.27 -24.75
C ARG A 4 -58.78 44.31 -25.44
N ARG A 5 -57.71 43.90 -24.73
CA ARG A 5 -56.89 42.76 -25.13
C ARG A 5 -57.48 41.46 -24.54
N ILE A 6 -57.90 40.59 -25.43
CA ILE A 6 -58.38 39.25 -25.09
C ILE A 6 -57.11 38.37 -24.90
N LEU A 7 -56.93 37.87 -23.67
CA LEU A 7 -55.92 36.85 -23.37
C LEU A 7 -56.49 35.47 -23.72
N ALA A 8 -55.98 34.87 -24.77
CA ALA A 8 -56.23 33.49 -25.11
C ALA A 8 -55.50 32.58 -24.11
N ARG A 9 -56.26 31.80 -23.36
CA ARG A 9 -55.76 30.68 -22.53
C ARG A 9 -55.42 29.52 -23.46
N LEU A 10 -54.13 29.15 -23.54
CA LEU A 10 -53.66 27.90 -24.14
C LEU A 10 -53.85 26.77 -23.13
N PRO A 11 -54.40 25.61 -23.54
CA PRO A 11 -54.50 24.45 -22.67
C PRO A 11 -53.09 23.81 -22.48
N SER A 12 -52.64 23.65 -21.26
CA SER A 12 -51.45 22.90 -20.91
C SER A 12 -51.69 21.42 -21.20
N THR A 13 -51.25 20.96 -22.34
CA THR A 13 -51.15 19.54 -22.65
C THR A 13 -49.98 18.95 -21.81
N LEU A 14 -50.38 18.20 -20.78
CA LEU A 14 -49.46 17.38 -19.96
C LEU A 14 -48.89 16.27 -20.87
N LEU A 15 -47.69 16.49 -21.40
CA LEU A 15 -46.94 15.46 -22.11
C LEU A 15 -46.42 14.46 -21.08
N LEU A 16 -47.13 13.34 -20.92
CA LEU A 16 -46.62 12.17 -20.22
C LEU A 16 -45.41 11.67 -21.02
N LEU A 17 -44.20 11.99 -20.56
CA LEU A 17 -43.00 11.31 -21.05
C LEU A 17 -43.08 9.84 -20.55
N ALA A 18 -43.57 8.98 -21.41
CA ALA A 18 -43.38 7.56 -21.28
C ALA A 18 -41.87 7.31 -21.34
N ALA A 19 -41.27 6.91 -20.21
CA ALA A 19 -39.91 6.41 -20.21
C ALA A 19 -39.82 5.29 -21.24
N PRO A 20 -38.80 5.25 -22.12
CA PRO A 20 -38.62 4.13 -23.01
C PRO A 20 -38.38 2.92 -22.15
N THR A 21 -39.36 2.03 -22.01
CA THR A 21 -39.12 0.65 -21.65
C THR A 21 -38.19 0.11 -22.73
N VAL A 22 -36.91 -0.02 -22.35
CA VAL A 22 -35.94 -0.80 -23.11
C VAL A 22 -36.44 -2.24 -23.06
N LEU A 23 -37.29 -2.57 -24.02
CA LEU A 23 -37.63 -3.94 -24.35
C LEU A 23 -36.38 -4.51 -25.01
N ALA A 24 -35.37 -4.87 -24.17
CA ALA A 24 -34.29 -5.73 -24.62
C ALA A 24 -34.98 -6.96 -25.23
N ALA A 25 -34.62 -7.31 -26.46
CA ALA A 25 -35.02 -8.54 -27.11
C ALA A 25 -34.53 -9.69 -26.23
N VAL A 26 -35.30 -10.04 -25.23
CA VAL A 26 -35.03 -11.15 -24.31
C VAL A 26 -35.36 -12.40 -25.14
N GLY A 27 -34.31 -13.05 -25.67
CA GLY A 27 -34.42 -14.41 -26.19
C GLY A 27 -35.13 -15.26 -25.12
N LYS A 28 -35.88 -16.29 -25.57
CA LYS A 28 -36.61 -17.16 -24.65
C LYS A 28 -35.67 -17.61 -23.52
N PRO A 29 -36.09 -17.50 -22.25
CA PRO A 29 -35.23 -17.92 -21.12
C PRO A 29 -34.95 -19.42 -21.23
N VAL A 30 -33.75 -19.85 -20.85
CA VAL A 30 -33.37 -21.29 -20.80
C VAL A 30 -34.03 -21.99 -19.63
N ALA A 31 -34.50 -21.24 -18.61
CA ALA A 31 -35.34 -21.70 -17.52
C ALA A 31 -36.17 -20.53 -17.01
N GLN A 32 -37.37 -20.82 -16.46
CA GLN A 32 -38.27 -19.84 -15.84
C GLN A 32 -38.53 -20.25 -14.39
N VAL A 33 -38.36 -19.30 -13.46
CA VAL A 33 -38.62 -19.48 -12.03
C VAL A 33 -39.56 -18.34 -11.59
N GLY A 34 -40.81 -18.62 -11.38
CA GLY A 34 -41.82 -17.58 -11.12
C GLY A 34 -41.87 -16.55 -12.24
N SER A 35 -41.69 -15.28 -11.91
CA SER A 35 -41.65 -14.17 -12.88
C SER A 35 -40.28 -13.95 -13.49
N GLU A 36 -39.21 -14.58 -12.98
CA GLU A 36 -37.84 -14.38 -13.42
C GLU A 36 -37.33 -15.50 -14.32
N GLY A 37 -36.62 -15.15 -15.37
CA GLY A 37 -36.04 -16.09 -16.34
C GLY A 37 -34.53 -16.12 -16.29
N VAL A 38 -33.94 -17.31 -16.41
CA VAL A 38 -32.49 -17.47 -16.67
C VAL A 38 -32.25 -17.27 -18.15
N SER A 39 -31.53 -16.23 -18.53
CA SER A 39 -31.15 -16.02 -19.93
C SER A 39 -29.94 -16.86 -20.34
N ALA A 40 -29.78 -17.09 -21.65
CA ALA A 40 -28.61 -17.77 -22.20
C ALA A 40 -27.31 -17.03 -21.84
N GLU A 41 -27.34 -15.67 -21.81
CA GLU A 41 -26.18 -14.86 -21.44
C GLU A 41 -25.84 -15.01 -19.96
N ALA A 42 -26.83 -15.15 -19.07
CA ALA A 42 -26.58 -15.39 -17.66
C ALA A 42 -25.88 -16.73 -17.44
N LEU A 43 -26.36 -17.78 -18.12
CA LEU A 43 -25.72 -19.09 -18.12
C LEU A 43 -24.28 -19.03 -18.67
N THR A 44 -24.10 -18.36 -19.79
CA THR A 44 -22.75 -18.20 -20.42
C THR A 44 -21.81 -17.45 -19.49
N ARG A 45 -22.24 -16.34 -18.88
CA ARG A 45 -21.41 -15.60 -17.90
C ARG A 45 -21.04 -16.45 -16.70
N ARG A 46 -21.96 -17.31 -16.20
CA ARG A 46 -21.67 -18.21 -15.09
C ARG A 46 -20.64 -19.26 -15.48
N LEU A 47 -20.80 -19.91 -16.65
CA LEU A 47 -19.88 -20.89 -17.20
C LEU A 47 -18.47 -20.32 -17.39
N ALA A 48 -18.35 -19.09 -17.86
CA ALA A 48 -17.06 -18.42 -18.06
C ALA A 48 -16.29 -18.17 -16.76
N ARG A 49 -16.97 -18.13 -15.61
CA ARG A 49 -16.34 -17.95 -14.28
C ARG A 49 -15.86 -19.24 -13.65
N ILE A 50 -16.20 -20.42 -14.21
CA ILE A 50 -15.79 -21.69 -13.67
C ILE A 50 -14.35 -21.98 -14.17
N PRO A 51 -13.37 -22.13 -13.26
CA PRO A 51 -12.02 -22.50 -13.64
C PRO A 51 -11.97 -23.82 -14.41
N ASP A 52 -11.03 -23.95 -15.37
CA ASP A 52 -10.94 -25.11 -16.26
C ASP A 52 -10.81 -26.44 -15.50
N PHE A 53 -10.06 -26.45 -14.41
CA PHE A 53 -9.88 -27.64 -13.57
C PHE A 53 -11.18 -28.12 -12.89
N GLN A 54 -12.16 -27.22 -12.69
CA GLN A 54 -13.46 -27.58 -12.11
C GLN A 54 -14.47 -28.03 -13.17
N ARG A 55 -14.31 -27.60 -14.43
CA ARG A 55 -15.25 -27.94 -15.50
C ARG A 55 -15.37 -29.42 -15.73
N SER A 56 -14.26 -30.15 -15.72
CA SER A 56 -14.24 -31.60 -15.89
C SER A 56 -14.97 -32.36 -14.78
N ALA A 57 -14.91 -31.86 -13.53
CA ALA A 57 -15.61 -32.42 -12.40
C ALA A 57 -17.14 -32.19 -12.46
N LEU A 58 -17.56 -31.06 -13.05
CA LEU A 58 -18.96 -30.69 -13.21
C LEU A 58 -19.65 -31.42 -14.39
N GLY A 59 -18.91 -31.76 -15.44
CA GLY A 59 -19.48 -32.47 -16.57
C GLY A 59 -18.46 -32.87 -17.61
N SER A 60 -18.57 -34.12 -18.14
CA SER A 60 -17.69 -34.65 -19.18
C SER A 60 -17.97 -34.08 -20.56
N THR A 61 -19.10 -33.46 -20.77
CA THR A 61 -19.49 -32.79 -22.03
C THR A 61 -19.99 -31.36 -21.76
N PRO A 62 -19.88 -30.45 -22.75
CA PRO A 62 -20.39 -29.07 -22.64
C PRO A 62 -21.87 -29.02 -22.26
N ASP A 63 -22.69 -29.94 -22.75
CA ASP A 63 -24.12 -29.95 -22.49
C ASP A 63 -24.46 -30.41 -21.06
N LEU A 64 -23.73 -31.39 -20.56
CA LEU A 64 -23.85 -31.81 -19.15
C LEU A 64 -23.39 -30.69 -18.21
N LEU A 65 -22.32 -30.00 -18.55
CA LEU A 65 -21.83 -28.85 -17.77
C LEU A 65 -22.90 -27.73 -17.73
N LYS A 66 -23.46 -27.33 -18.88
CA LYS A 66 -24.54 -26.35 -18.96
C LYS A 66 -25.73 -26.74 -18.09
N ARG A 67 -26.17 -27.98 -18.20
CA ARG A 67 -27.32 -28.51 -17.44
C ARG A 67 -27.04 -28.49 -15.94
N LYS A 68 -25.88 -28.97 -15.50
CA LYS A 68 -25.53 -28.98 -14.07
C LYS A 68 -25.42 -27.57 -13.48
N VAL A 69 -24.83 -26.63 -14.21
CA VAL A 69 -24.76 -25.23 -13.75
C VAL A 69 -26.15 -24.62 -13.67
N LEU A 70 -27.03 -24.89 -14.65
CA LEU A 70 -28.37 -24.39 -14.65
C LEU A 70 -29.18 -24.97 -13.48
N GLU A 71 -29.17 -26.30 -13.31
CA GLU A 71 -29.99 -27.02 -12.34
C GLU A 71 -29.47 -26.88 -10.90
N ASN A 72 -28.16 -26.86 -10.69
CA ASN A 72 -27.59 -26.89 -9.36
C ASN A 72 -27.16 -25.51 -8.83
N GLU A 73 -27.11 -24.50 -9.70
CA GLU A 73 -26.69 -23.17 -9.29
C GLU A 73 -27.76 -22.10 -9.64
N LEU A 74 -28.03 -21.86 -10.94
CA LEU A 74 -28.83 -20.71 -11.35
C LEU A 74 -30.31 -20.83 -10.96
N ILE A 75 -30.90 -22.01 -11.08
CA ILE A 75 -32.30 -22.24 -10.68
C ILE A 75 -32.46 -22.16 -9.14
N PRO A 76 -31.62 -22.85 -8.32
CA PRO A 76 -31.67 -22.72 -6.89
C PRO A 76 -31.45 -21.28 -6.39
N ASP A 77 -30.51 -20.52 -6.99
CA ASP A 77 -30.28 -19.11 -6.65
C ASP A 77 -31.56 -18.29 -6.81
N LEU A 78 -32.32 -18.47 -7.92
CA LEU A 78 -33.58 -17.77 -8.13
C LEU A 78 -34.71 -18.25 -7.18
N LEU A 79 -34.79 -19.55 -6.92
CA LEU A 79 -35.78 -20.08 -5.95
C LEU A 79 -35.52 -19.51 -4.56
N TYR A 80 -34.27 -19.52 -4.09
CA TYR A 80 -33.93 -18.93 -2.81
C TYR A 80 -34.15 -17.41 -2.78
N ALA A 81 -33.86 -16.70 -3.86
CA ALA A 81 -34.07 -15.25 -3.94
C ALA A 81 -35.57 -14.89 -3.82
N GLN A 82 -36.46 -15.64 -4.52
CA GLN A 82 -37.87 -15.41 -4.45
C GLN A 82 -38.45 -15.72 -3.04
N GLU A 83 -38.03 -16.82 -2.42
CA GLU A 83 -38.44 -17.15 -1.07
C GLU A 83 -37.89 -16.15 -0.04
N ALA A 84 -36.66 -15.73 -0.19
CA ALA A 84 -36.04 -14.68 0.64
C ALA A 84 -36.83 -13.36 0.54
N ALA A 85 -37.25 -12.96 -0.67
CA ALA A 85 -38.10 -11.79 -0.86
C ALA A 85 -39.48 -11.95 -0.21
N ARG A 86 -40.12 -13.13 -0.33
CA ARG A 86 -41.38 -13.45 0.34
C ARG A 86 -41.26 -13.33 1.87
N LEU A 87 -40.13 -13.77 2.43
CA LEU A 87 -39.82 -13.68 3.87
C LEU A 87 -39.27 -12.30 4.27
N LYS A 88 -39.14 -11.34 3.34
CA LYS A 88 -38.55 -9.99 3.53
C LYS A 88 -37.15 -10.01 4.11
N LEU A 89 -36.33 -11.01 3.77
CA LEU A 89 -34.95 -11.10 4.22
C LEU A 89 -34.08 -10.04 3.59
N ASP A 90 -34.41 -9.58 2.38
CA ASP A 90 -33.80 -8.46 1.67
C ASP A 90 -33.95 -7.12 2.40
N ALA A 91 -35.04 -6.97 3.18
CA ALA A 91 -35.29 -5.79 4.01
C ALA A 91 -34.54 -5.80 5.35
N GLN A 92 -33.92 -6.91 5.72
CA GLN A 92 -33.12 -6.98 6.96
C GLN A 92 -31.87 -6.07 6.89
N PRO A 93 -31.48 -5.43 8.01
CA PRO A 93 -30.37 -4.50 8.04
C PRO A 93 -29.05 -5.11 7.49
N ALA A 94 -28.78 -6.39 7.80
CA ALA A 94 -27.59 -7.09 7.32
C ALA A 94 -27.58 -7.26 5.79
N ALA A 95 -28.72 -7.63 5.19
CA ALA A 95 -28.87 -7.78 3.74
C ALA A 95 -28.73 -6.42 3.03
N GLN A 96 -29.39 -5.38 3.57
CA GLN A 96 -29.27 -4.03 3.05
C GLN A 96 -27.82 -3.50 3.13
N GLN A 97 -27.15 -3.76 4.24
CA GLN A 97 -25.74 -3.38 4.39
C GLN A 97 -24.87 -4.09 3.34
N ARG A 98 -25.07 -5.39 3.14
CA ARG A 98 -24.33 -6.16 2.13
C ARG A 98 -24.62 -5.66 0.70
N THR A 99 -25.85 -5.30 0.42
CA THR A 99 -26.25 -4.71 -0.87
C THR A 99 -25.53 -3.38 -1.10
N ARG A 100 -25.47 -2.49 -0.09
CA ARG A 100 -24.72 -1.23 -0.19
C ARG A 100 -23.24 -1.46 -0.44
N GLU A 101 -22.63 -2.45 0.20
CA GLU A 101 -21.22 -2.81 -0.02
C GLU A 101 -20.95 -3.26 -1.46
N LEU A 102 -21.79 -4.14 -2.00
CA LEU A 102 -21.68 -4.61 -3.38
C LEU A 102 -21.88 -3.48 -4.41
N LEU A 103 -22.82 -2.57 -4.14
CA LEU A 103 -23.02 -1.39 -5.00
C LEU A 103 -21.83 -0.45 -4.95
N ARG A 104 -21.23 -0.23 -3.76
CA ARG A 104 -19.99 0.53 -3.63
C ARG A 104 -18.85 -0.10 -4.42
N GLU A 105 -18.63 -1.41 -4.28
CA GLU A 105 -17.60 -2.13 -5.03
C GLU A 105 -17.80 -2.01 -6.55
N ALA A 106 -19.05 -2.11 -7.00
CA ALA A 106 -19.40 -1.95 -8.42
C ALA A 106 -19.12 -0.52 -8.90
N MET A 107 -19.49 0.48 -8.10
CA MET A 107 -19.26 1.89 -8.42
C MET A 107 -17.77 2.23 -8.46
N GLU A 108 -16.97 1.74 -7.50
CA GLU A 108 -15.52 1.90 -7.48
C GLU A 108 -14.84 1.22 -8.68
N ARG A 109 -15.35 0.05 -9.10
CA ARG A 109 -14.85 -0.62 -10.31
C ARG A 109 -15.15 0.19 -11.55
N GLN A 110 -16.38 0.70 -11.68
CA GLN A 110 -16.77 1.54 -12.79
C GLN A 110 -15.91 2.81 -12.87
N LEU A 111 -15.69 3.47 -11.72
CA LEU A 111 -14.84 4.66 -11.64
C LEU A 111 -13.42 4.38 -12.11
N ARG A 112 -12.83 3.23 -11.73
CA ARG A 112 -11.48 2.85 -12.20
C ARG A 112 -11.45 2.71 -13.71
N LEU A 113 -12.43 2.04 -14.32
CA LEU A 113 -12.50 1.85 -15.76
C LEU A 113 -12.66 3.20 -16.49
N GLU A 114 -13.55 4.05 -16.00
CA GLU A 114 -13.77 5.38 -16.59
C GLU A 114 -12.53 6.28 -16.44
N THR A 115 -11.87 6.26 -15.28
CA THR A 115 -10.65 7.05 -15.06
C THR A 115 -9.54 6.59 -16.00
N ALA A 116 -9.34 5.28 -16.14
CA ALA A 116 -8.35 4.73 -17.07
C ALA A 116 -8.65 5.11 -18.52
N ALA A 117 -9.92 5.15 -18.92
CA ALA A 117 -10.32 5.52 -20.27
C ALA A 117 -10.20 7.04 -20.54
N LYS A 118 -10.61 7.87 -19.57
CA LYS A 118 -10.63 9.34 -19.72
C LYS A 118 -9.24 9.98 -19.53
N SER A 119 -8.42 9.39 -18.69
CA SER A 119 -7.11 9.93 -18.30
C SER A 119 -6.05 8.82 -18.23
N PRO A 120 -5.66 8.21 -19.35
CA PRO A 120 -4.64 7.17 -19.36
C PRO A 120 -3.27 7.74 -18.99
N VAL A 121 -2.48 6.98 -18.25
CA VAL A 121 -1.11 7.36 -17.90
C VAL A 121 -0.22 7.24 -19.13
N THR A 122 0.39 8.36 -19.52
CA THR A 122 1.28 8.45 -20.69
C THR A 122 2.75 8.25 -20.31
N SER A 123 3.59 8.02 -21.30
CA SER A 123 5.05 7.98 -21.10
C SER A 123 5.62 9.32 -20.62
N ASP A 124 4.99 10.43 -20.98
CA ASP A 124 5.40 11.76 -20.52
C ASP A 124 5.08 11.97 -19.05
N ASP A 125 3.92 11.50 -18.58
CA ASP A 125 3.58 11.50 -17.15
C ASP A 125 4.60 10.71 -16.33
N ILE A 126 5.02 9.56 -16.84
CA ILE A 126 6.01 8.70 -16.16
C ILE A 126 7.36 9.39 -16.08
N ARG A 127 7.81 10.01 -17.18
CA ARG A 127 9.05 10.79 -17.19
C ARG A 127 8.98 11.97 -16.23
N ALA A 128 7.90 12.74 -16.27
CA ALA A 128 7.71 13.87 -15.37
C ALA A 128 7.71 13.46 -13.89
N TYR A 129 7.05 12.34 -13.57
CA TYR A 129 7.07 11.79 -12.20
C TYR A 129 8.47 11.36 -11.78
N PHE A 130 9.20 10.66 -12.66
CA PHE A 130 10.55 10.22 -12.40
C PHE A 130 11.48 11.41 -12.09
N GLU A 131 11.46 12.45 -12.94
CA GLU A 131 12.28 13.65 -12.74
C GLU A 131 11.90 14.41 -11.46
N ALA A 132 10.62 14.56 -11.17
CA ALA A 132 10.15 15.22 -9.96
C ALA A 132 10.50 14.44 -8.66
N ASN A 133 10.79 13.13 -8.78
CA ASN A 133 11.10 12.26 -7.65
C ASN A 133 12.48 11.58 -7.78
N ARG A 134 13.42 12.21 -8.48
CA ARG A 134 14.70 11.62 -8.84
C ARG A 134 15.46 11.05 -7.65
N SER A 135 15.43 11.73 -6.50
CA SER A 135 16.06 11.27 -5.26
C SER A 135 15.56 9.91 -4.74
N ARG A 136 14.39 9.45 -5.19
CA ARG A 136 13.84 8.11 -4.84
C ARG A 136 14.43 7.00 -5.71
N PHE A 137 14.93 7.36 -6.89
CA PHE A 137 15.43 6.43 -7.90
C PHE A 137 16.95 6.47 -8.03
N GLU A 138 17.55 7.58 -7.60
CA GLU A 138 18.98 7.79 -7.63
C GLU A 138 19.46 8.19 -6.24
N THR A 139 20.18 7.30 -5.60
CA THR A 139 20.86 7.61 -4.33
C THR A 139 22.36 7.42 -4.52
N PRO A 140 23.17 8.37 -4.10
CA PRO A 140 24.61 8.23 -4.21
C PRO A 140 25.12 7.08 -3.33
N ARG A 141 26.29 6.57 -3.65
CA ARG A 141 27.01 5.65 -2.78
C ARG A 141 27.29 6.33 -1.44
N ARG A 142 27.16 5.58 -0.35
CA ARG A 142 27.43 6.05 1.02
C ARG A 142 28.49 5.18 1.67
N ILE A 143 29.34 5.78 2.50
CA ILE A 143 30.40 5.08 3.20
C ILE A 143 30.24 5.27 4.70
N HIS A 144 30.23 4.18 5.46
CA HIS A 144 30.22 4.21 6.91
C HIS A 144 31.62 4.51 7.41
N ILE A 145 31.79 5.63 8.10
CA ILE A 145 33.07 6.17 8.51
C ILE A 145 33.13 6.33 10.03
N TRP A 146 34.22 5.84 10.63
CA TRP A 146 34.64 6.24 11.95
C TRP A 146 35.77 7.25 11.81
N ARG A 147 35.75 8.31 12.65
CA ARG A 147 36.73 9.39 12.61
C ARG A 147 37.22 9.73 14.03
N ILE A 148 38.51 9.84 14.21
CA ILE A 148 39.11 10.49 15.38
C ILE A 148 39.73 11.80 14.89
N LEU A 149 39.38 12.91 15.53
CA LEU A 149 39.87 14.24 15.19
C LEU A 149 40.89 14.70 16.23
N SER A 150 42.10 15.12 15.79
CA SER A 150 43.19 15.57 16.64
C SER A 150 43.77 16.88 16.11
N ASP A 151 44.31 17.72 16.97
CA ASP A 151 45.12 18.89 16.61
C ASP A 151 46.60 18.54 16.46
N ASP A 152 47.03 17.34 16.88
CA ASP A 152 48.41 16.85 16.80
C ASP A 152 48.54 15.76 15.74
N GLU A 153 49.36 16.03 14.71
CA GLU A 153 49.66 15.08 13.64
C GLU A 153 50.42 13.85 14.13
N ALA A 154 51.33 14.02 15.11
CA ALA A 154 52.11 12.91 15.65
C ALA A 154 51.21 11.94 16.40
N LEU A 155 50.25 12.47 17.18
CA LEU A 155 49.23 11.67 17.84
C LEU A 155 48.35 10.96 16.80
N ALA A 156 47.91 11.64 15.74
CA ALA A 156 47.09 11.02 14.70
C ALA A 156 47.82 9.84 14.00
N LYS A 157 49.13 9.98 13.72
CA LYS A 157 49.98 8.90 13.17
C LYS A 157 50.13 7.73 14.17
N ARG A 158 50.27 8.03 15.44
CA ARG A 158 50.32 7.02 16.50
C ARG A 158 48.99 6.24 16.61
N ILE A 159 47.85 6.91 16.57
CA ILE A 159 46.53 6.27 16.54
C ILE A 159 46.44 5.28 15.39
N ILE A 160 46.88 5.66 14.18
CA ILE A 160 46.91 4.76 13.02
C ILE A 160 47.77 3.52 13.30
N ALA A 161 48.98 3.72 13.84
CA ALA A 161 49.92 2.64 14.07
C ALA A 161 49.36 1.62 15.11
N GLU A 162 48.83 2.11 16.23
CA GLU A 162 48.31 1.28 17.32
C GLU A 162 46.92 0.67 17.02
N SER A 163 46.17 1.27 16.09
CA SER A 163 44.86 0.71 15.67
C SER A 163 44.99 -0.36 14.59
N LYS A 164 46.21 -0.71 14.16
CA LYS A 164 46.46 -1.84 13.27
C LYS A 164 46.65 -3.12 14.07
N GLY A 165 46.08 -4.24 13.62
CA GLY A 165 46.29 -5.55 14.26
C GLY A 165 45.10 -6.06 15.06
N VAL A 166 45.36 -7.10 15.86
CA VAL A 166 44.27 -7.90 16.52
C VAL A 166 43.43 -7.07 17.49
N ASP A 167 44.08 -6.20 18.27
CA ASP A 167 43.42 -5.37 19.29
C ASP A 167 43.08 -3.95 18.76
N GLY A 168 43.20 -3.75 17.45
CA GLY A 168 43.05 -2.44 16.81
C GLY A 168 41.75 -1.72 17.14
N ILE A 169 40.63 -2.44 17.23
CA ILE A 169 39.33 -1.86 17.58
C ILE A 169 39.30 -1.37 19.03
N GLN A 170 39.95 -2.07 19.95
CA GLN A 170 40.00 -1.67 21.37
C GLN A 170 40.84 -0.40 21.53
N HIS A 171 42.02 -0.36 20.91
CA HIS A 171 42.88 0.82 20.88
C HIS A 171 42.16 2.01 20.22
N TRP A 172 41.54 1.80 19.08
CA TRP A 172 40.71 2.82 18.44
C TRP A 172 39.65 3.39 19.36
N SER A 173 38.88 2.51 20.03
CA SER A 173 37.80 2.92 20.95
C SER A 173 38.32 3.75 22.10
N GLN A 174 39.48 3.39 22.63
CA GLN A 174 40.14 4.15 23.69
C GLN A 174 40.62 5.51 23.19
N PHE A 175 41.30 5.58 22.05
CA PHE A 175 41.73 6.83 21.45
C PHE A 175 40.59 7.75 21.09
N ALA A 176 39.50 7.19 20.55
CA ALA A 176 38.30 7.97 20.23
C ALA A 176 37.74 8.66 21.46
N ARG A 177 37.63 7.93 22.58
CA ARG A 177 37.10 8.44 23.83
C ARG A 177 38.00 9.48 24.47
N ASP A 178 39.32 9.19 24.52
CA ASP A 178 40.26 9.96 25.33
C ASP A 178 40.80 11.15 24.56
N ASN A 179 41.02 11.05 23.24
CA ASN A 179 41.77 12.00 22.45
C ASN A 179 40.96 12.72 21.36
N SER A 180 39.76 12.22 20.99
CA SER A 180 39.01 12.88 19.92
C SER A 180 38.48 14.25 20.33
N LEU A 181 38.76 15.25 19.50
CA LEU A 181 38.21 16.59 19.61
C LEU A 181 36.72 16.63 19.25
N ASP A 182 36.24 15.67 18.47
CA ASP A 182 34.82 15.55 18.11
C ASP A 182 34.01 14.97 19.28
N LYS A 183 33.53 15.86 20.14
CA LYS A 183 32.74 15.47 21.32
C LYS A 183 31.35 14.92 21.00
N ALA A 184 30.86 15.10 19.78
CA ALA A 184 29.57 14.56 19.36
C ALA A 184 29.61 13.04 19.12
N THR A 185 30.77 12.51 18.70
CA THR A 185 30.92 11.11 18.31
C THR A 185 31.94 10.30 19.12
N HIS A 186 32.79 10.95 19.95
CA HIS A 186 33.91 10.30 20.65
C HIS A 186 33.51 9.09 21.53
N LEU A 187 32.34 9.15 22.19
CA LEU A 187 31.82 8.04 23.01
C LEU A 187 31.23 6.89 22.17
N ARG A 188 31.05 7.11 20.88
CA ARG A 188 30.59 6.13 19.91
C ARG A 188 31.69 5.76 18.92
N ASN A 189 32.93 5.70 19.37
CA ASN A 189 34.09 5.35 18.55
C ASN A 189 34.35 6.32 17.38
N GLY A 190 33.90 7.57 17.47
CA GLY A 190 33.97 8.49 16.36
C GLY A 190 33.04 8.15 15.19
N ASP A 191 31.96 7.41 15.45
CA ASP A 191 31.01 6.96 14.43
C ASP A 191 30.23 8.14 13.83
N LEU A 192 30.49 8.44 12.56
CA LEU A 192 29.81 9.45 11.77
C LEU A 192 28.54 8.89 11.09
N GLY A 193 28.32 7.56 11.14
CA GLY A 193 27.33 6.90 10.33
C GLY A 193 27.71 6.84 8.85
N PHE A 194 26.71 6.77 7.97
CA PHE A 194 26.95 6.82 6.53
C PHE A 194 27.14 8.25 6.06
N VAL A 195 28.28 8.51 5.44
CA VAL A 195 28.66 9.78 4.85
C VAL A 195 28.39 9.74 3.35
N HIS A 196 27.80 10.80 2.82
CA HIS A 196 27.54 11.01 1.40
C HIS A 196 28.70 11.75 0.71
N PRO A 197 28.78 11.73 -0.64
CA PRO A 197 29.86 12.39 -1.39
C PRO A 197 29.97 13.90 -1.12
N ASP A 198 28.90 14.54 -0.74
CA ASP A 198 28.83 15.98 -0.43
C ASP A 198 29.13 16.33 1.06
N GLY A 199 29.52 15.31 1.86
CA GLY A 199 29.79 15.46 3.28
C GLY A 199 28.55 15.46 4.19
N ASN A 200 27.34 15.35 3.66
CA ASN A 200 26.16 15.11 4.47
C ASN A 200 26.22 13.70 5.08
N THR A 201 25.50 13.50 6.19
CA THR A 201 25.37 12.18 6.82
C THR A 201 23.91 11.80 6.95
N ASP A 202 23.64 10.52 7.29
CA ASP A 202 22.27 10.06 7.61
C ASP A 202 21.71 10.74 8.89
N THR A 203 22.56 11.44 9.65
CA THR A 203 22.15 12.28 10.78
C THR A 203 22.04 13.73 10.32
N PRO A 204 20.85 14.33 10.23
CA PRO A 204 20.63 15.63 9.58
C PRO A 204 21.44 16.80 10.17
N THR A 205 21.81 16.69 11.45
CA THR A 205 22.57 17.73 12.16
C THR A 205 24.09 17.54 12.07
N LEU A 206 24.56 16.43 11.50
CA LEU A 206 25.98 16.12 11.38
C LEU A 206 26.42 16.23 9.93
N ARG A 207 27.31 17.18 9.69
CA ARG A 207 27.95 17.36 8.40
C ARG A 207 29.46 17.35 8.59
N VAL A 208 30.16 16.72 7.66
CA VAL A 208 31.61 16.59 7.66
C VAL A 208 32.20 17.13 6.36
N ASP A 209 33.54 17.27 6.31
CA ASP A 209 34.22 17.67 5.07
C ASP A 209 34.02 16.57 4.01
N ALA A 210 33.64 16.96 2.80
CA ALA A 210 33.50 16.04 1.66
C ALA A 210 34.84 15.32 1.33
N ALA A 211 35.98 15.88 1.69
CA ALA A 211 37.30 15.24 1.57
C ALA A 211 37.39 13.92 2.34
N LEU A 212 36.64 13.78 3.47
CA LEU A 212 36.57 12.52 4.22
C LEU A 212 35.94 11.39 3.40
N PHE A 213 34.84 11.68 2.69
CA PHE A 213 34.24 10.72 1.77
C PHE A 213 35.22 10.33 0.65
N ALA A 214 35.88 11.32 0.02
CA ALA A 214 36.82 11.09 -1.06
C ALA A 214 38.04 10.26 -0.61
N ALA A 215 38.49 10.44 0.63
CA ALA A 215 39.57 9.63 1.22
C ALA A 215 39.10 8.21 1.52
N ALA A 216 37.90 8.08 2.15
CA ALA A 216 37.29 6.77 2.47
C ALA A 216 36.96 5.95 1.21
N ASP A 217 36.63 6.63 0.09
CA ASP A 217 36.28 5.96 -1.16
C ASP A 217 37.45 5.19 -1.80
N LYS A 218 38.69 5.56 -1.46
CA LYS A 218 39.90 4.87 -1.90
C LYS A 218 40.26 3.63 -1.07
N LEU A 219 39.60 3.44 0.07
CA LEU A 219 39.85 2.34 0.98
C LEU A 219 38.86 1.18 0.71
N SER A 220 39.20 0.01 1.21
CA SER A 220 38.30 -1.14 1.28
C SER A 220 37.45 -1.11 2.58
N ASP A 221 36.32 -1.82 2.61
CA ASP A 221 35.52 -1.94 3.83
C ASP A 221 36.35 -2.65 4.93
N GLY A 222 36.39 -2.07 6.11
CA GLY A 222 37.24 -2.52 7.22
C GLY A 222 38.63 -1.91 7.25
N GLU A 223 39.01 -1.12 6.27
CA GLU A 223 40.37 -0.57 6.15
C GLU A 223 40.54 0.77 6.88
N LEU A 224 41.64 0.92 7.58
CA LEU A 224 42.08 2.14 8.24
C LEU A 224 42.92 2.94 7.25
N ALA A 225 42.70 4.26 7.14
CA ALA A 225 43.51 5.13 6.30
C ALA A 225 44.99 5.06 6.70
N PRO A 226 45.93 4.95 5.73
CA PRO A 226 47.34 4.80 6.04
C PRO A 226 47.98 6.07 6.63
N GLU A 227 47.41 7.24 6.35
CA GLU A 227 47.86 8.54 6.79
C GLU A 227 46.72 9.40 7.31
N PRO A 228 46.97 10.33 8.27
CA PRO A 228 45.97 11.28 8.70
C PRO A 228 45.53 12.22 7.57
N LEU A 229 44.24 12.52 7.51
CA LEU A 229 43.68 13.50 6.59
C LEU A 229 43.60 14.87 7.25
N LYS A 230 44.03 15.93 6.58
CA LYS A 230 43.83 17.28 7.07
C LYS A 230 42.35 17.69 6.91
N GLU A 231 41.68 18.00 8.03
CA GLU A 231 40.30 18.47 8.08
C GLU A 231 40.26 19.84 8.77
N GLY A 232 40.19 20.90 7.96
CA GLY A 232 40.33 22.27 8.45
C GLY A 232 41.68 22.49 9.11
N LEU A 233 41.67 22.83 10.44
CA LEU A 233 42.88 23.03 11.26
C LEU A 233 43.34 21.74 11.96
N HIS A 234 42.59 20.65 11.84
CA HIS A 234 42.85 19.41 12.55
C HIS A 234 43.29 18.27 11.62
N PHE A 235 43.64 17.16 12.23
CA PHE A 235 44.02 15.92 11.55
C PHE A 235 42.97 14.86 11.87
N ALA A 236 42.32 14.33 10.86
CA ALA A 236 41.33 13.26 10.96
C ALA A 236 42.01 11.90 10.71
N VAL A 237 41.91 11.00 11.65
CA VAL A 237 42.18 9.58 11.43
C VAL A 237 40.87 8.93 11.03
N LEU A 238 40.88 8.21 9.89
CA LEU A 238 39.69 7.70 9.25
C LEU A 238 39.73 6.18 9.15
N TRP A 239 38.64 5.55 9.55
CA TRP A 239 38.40 4.11 9.39
C TRP A 239 37.11 3.87 8.60
N ARG A 240 37.26 3.27 7.43
CA ARG A 240 36.07 2.86 6.64
C ARG A 240 35.52 1.57 7.24
N ARG A 241 34.28 1.63 7.74
CA ARG A 241 33.62 0.50 8.39
C ARG A 241 32.75 -0.33 7.46
N GLY A 242 32.28 0.28 6.38
CA GLY A 242 31.46 -0.37 5.38
C GLY A 242 31.03 0.59 4.29
N SER A 243 30.31 0.09 3.31
CA SER A 243 29.73 0.93 2.25
C SER A 243 28.39 0.41 1.79
N MET A 244 27.54 1.34 1.34
CA MET A 244 26.31 1.03 0.61
C MET A 244 26.46 1.52 -0.82
N LYS A 245 26.22 0.62 -1.77
CA LYS A 245 26.25 0.98 -3.19
C LYS A 245 25.15 2.01 -3.48
N GLY A 246 25.46 2.96 -4.33
CA GLY A 246 24.47 3.86 -4.89
C GLY A 246 23.41 3.07 -5.66
N VAL A 247 22.20 3.59 -5.67
CA VAL A 247 21.11 3.10 -6.50
C VAL A 247 20.97 4.09 -7.67
N SER A 248 20.96 3.59 -8.88
CA SER A 248 20.63 4.37 -10.07
C SER A 248 19.68 3.53 -10.90
N ARG A 249 18.41 3.90 -10.86
CA ARG A 249 17.35 3.23 -11.62
C ARG A 249 16.96 4.10 -12.80
N THR A 250 16.70 3.49 -13.92
CA THR A 250 16.26 4.19 -15.12
C THR A 250 14.73 4.29 -15.18
N VAL A 251 14.23 5.23 -15.97
CA VAL A 251 12.79 5.35 -16.24
C VAL A 251 12.22 4.03 -16.74
N ALA A 252 12.91 3.31 -17.62
CA ALA A 252 12.46 2.03 -18.17
C ALA A 252 12.35 0.93 -17.10
N GLN A 253 13.26 0.91 -16.11
CA GLN A 253 13.19 -0.04 -15.00
C GLN A 253 12.02 0.23 -14.06
N GLU A 254 11.63 1.50 -13.89
CA GLU A 254 10.60 1.92 -12.96
C GLU A 254 9.24 2.21 -13.64
N GLU A 255 9.15 2.07 -14.96
CA GLU A 255 7.97 2.43 -15.74
C GLU A 255 6.68 1.82 -15.16
N ASN A 256 6.67 0.50 -14.93
CA ASN A 256 5.48 -0.18 -14.42
C ASN A 256 5.11 0.25 -13.00
N SER A 257 6.11 0.44 -12.14
CA SER A 257 5.92 0.91 -10.77
C SER A 257 5.35 2.32 -10.74
N ILE A 258 5.92 3.23 -11.51
CA ILE A 258 5.45 4.61 -11.64
C ILE A 258 4.05 4.67 -12.24
N ARG A 259 3.78 3.89 -13.29
CA ARG A 259 2.46 3.79 -13.91
C ARG A 259 1.39 3.42 -12.88
N GLN A 260 1.62 2.38 -12.08
CA GLN A 260 0.69 1.96 -11.02
C GLN A 260 0.47 3.05 -9.96
N VAL A 261 1.52 3.79 -9.59
CA VAL A 261 1.40 4.91 -8.64
C VAL A 261 0.52 6.02 -9.23
N LEU A 262 0.76 6.40 -10.48
CA LEU A 262 0.00 7.45 -11.16
C LEU A 262 -1.46 7.05 -11.40
N GLU A 263 -1.73 5.82 -11.84
CA GLU A 263 -3.08 5.29 -12.01
C GLU A 263 -3.85 5.31 -10.69
N ARG A 264 -3.22 4.84 -9.60
CA ARG A 264 -3.83 4.88 -8.26
C ARG A 264 -4.17 6.32 -7.85
N LYS A 265 -3.23 7.24 -8.01
CA LYS A 265 -3.43 8.65 -7.68
C LYS A 265 -4.59 9.28 -8.46
N ARG A 266 -4.71 8.97 -9.77
CA ARG A 266 -5.82 9.45 -10.60
C ARG A 266 -7.17 8.90 -10.14
N VAL A 267 -7.21 7.62 -9.78
CA VAL A 267 -8.44 6.99 -9.25
C VAL A 267 -8.81 7.57 -7.90
N GLU A 268 -7.85 7.80 -7.02
CA GLU A 268 -8.08 8.46 -5.71
C GLU A 268 -8.65 9.86 -5.90
N GLN A 269 -8.06 10.65 -6.78
CA GLN A 269 -8.57 11.99 -7.10
C GLN A 269 -10.00 11.93 -7.68
N ALA A 270 -10.24 11.07 -8.66
CA ALA A 270 -11.58 10.91 -9.24
C ALA A 270 -12.62 10.44 -8.22
N ARG A 271 -12.20 9.58 -7.26
CA ARG A 271 -13.06 9.15 -6.14
C ARG A 271 -13.41 10.32 -5.23
N ASP A 272 -12.44 11.13 -4.87
CA ASP A 272 -12.65 12.25 -3.96
C ASP A 272 -13.53 13.33 -4.61
N GLU A 273 -13.35 13.60 -5.90
CA GLU A 273 -14.22 14.47 -6.69
C GLU A 273 -15.66 13.93 -6.75
N LEU A 274 -15.83 12.63 -7.04
CA LEU A 274 -17.13 11.98 -7.06
C LEU A 274 -17.80 12.05 -5.69
N LEU A 275 -17.10 11.70 -4.62
CA LEU A 275 -17.64 11.74 -3.26
C LEU A 275 -18.00 13.18 -2.84
N GLY A 276 -17.21 14.17 -3.22
CA GLY A 276 -17.54 15.58 -3.02
C GLY A 276 -18.85 15.97 -3.71
N ALA A 277 -19.00 15.61 -4.98
CA ALA A 277 -20.24 15.88 -5.73
C ALA A 277 -21.46 15.14 -5.14
N LEU A 278 -21.27 13.87 -4.72
CA LEU A 278 -22.34 13.08 -4.11
C LEU A 278 -22.76 13.64 -2.73
N ARG A 279 -21.80 14.09 -1.93
CA ARG A 279 -22.08 14.78 -0.65
C ARG A 279 -22.94 16.02 -0.87
N THR A 280 -22.53 16.89 -1.78
CA THR A 280 -23.29 18.10 -2.12
C THR A 280 -24.71 17.75 -2.60
N LYS A 281 -24.88 16.66 -3.34
CA LYS A 281 -26.18 16.26 -3.90
C LYS A 281 -27.11 15.57 -2.92
N TYR A 282 -26.58 14.73 -2.04
CA TYR A 282 -27.38 13.80 -1.24
C TYR A 282 -27.24 13.96 0.27
N LEU A 283 -26.16 14.57 0.77
CA LEU A 283 -25.99 14.77 2.20
C LEU A 283 -26.80 15.98 2.65
N SER A 284 -27.91 15.72 3.32
CA SER A 284 -28.82 16.78 3.78
C SER A 284 -28.57 17.18 5.23
N VAL A 285 -28.08 16.28 6.04
CA VAL A 285 -27.79 16.51 7.48
C VAL A 285 -26.50 15.79 7.86
N ASP A 286 -25.57 16.53 8.48
CA ASP A 286 -24.40 16.00 9.17
C ASP A 286 -24.45 16.53 10.61
N ASN A 287 -24.75 15.64 11.57
CA ASN A 287 -24.95 16.03 12.96
C ASN A 287 -23.75 15.63 13.81
N GLU A 288 -22.68 16.42 13.74
CA GLU A 288 -21.45 16.19 14.51
C GLU A 288 -21.71 16.21 16.02
N ALA A 289 -22.60 17.10 16.50
CA ALA A 289 -22.93 17.18 17.92
C ALA A 289 -23.57 15.89 18.45
N LEU A 290 -24.40 15.22 17.63
CA LEU A 290 -24.93 13.91 17.99
C LEU A 290 -23.86 12.82 17.97
N LEU A 291 -22.91 12.88 17.06
CA LEU A 291 -21.79 11.95 16.97
C LEU A 291 -20.91 12.02 18.24
N GLU A 292 -20.65 13.22 18.77
CA GLU A 292 -19.88 13.40 20.00
C GLU A 292 -20.57 12.81 21.24
N THR A 293 -21.90 12.72 21.25
CA THR A 293 -22.64 12.09 22.34
C THR A 293 -22.61 10.56 22.29
N PHE A 294 -22.19 9.98 21.17
CA PHE A 294 -22.17 8.54 20.96
C PHE A 294 -20.95 7.91 21.66
N GLN A 295 -21.21 7.23 22.78
CA GLN A 295 -20.17 6.49 23.49
C GLN A 295 -19.91 5.14 22.83
N PHE A 296 -18.72 4.96 22.30
CA PHE A 296 -18.27 3.73 21.68
C PHE A 296 -17.45 2.91 22.68
N ASN A 297 -18.01 1.78 23.14
CA ASN A 297 -17.27 0.84 23.97
C ASN A 297 -16.57 -0.19 23.06
N ALA A 298 -15.24 -0.05 22.92
CA ALA A 298 -14.42 -0.95 22.10
C ALA A 298 -14.42 -2.42 22.61
N GLU A 299 -14.68 -2.65 23.90
CA GLU A 299 -14.72 -3.99 24.50
C GLU A 299 -15.90 -4.83 23.95
N GLY A 300 -17.03 -4.21 23.62
CA GLY A 300 -18.21 -4.88 23.03
C GLY A 300 -18.02 -5.38 21.60
N LEU A 301 -17.02 -4.89 20.85
CA LEU A 301 -16.75 -5.31 19.47
C LEU A 301 -15.98 -6.62 19.36
N ALA A 302 -15.37 -7.10 20.43
CA ALA A 302 -14.60 -8.35 20.43
C ALA A 302 -15.46 -9.62 20.26
N ALA A 303 -16.77 -9.52 20.42
CA ALA A 303 -17.70 -10.63 20.31
C ALA A 303 -18.55 -10.53 19.04
N ARG A 304 -18.00 -10.86 17.86
CA ARG A 304 -18.83 -11.33 16.74
C ARG A 304 -19.22 -12.78 17.02
N PRO A 305 -20.49 -13.12 17.27
CA PRO A 305 -20.91 -14.51 17.34
C PRO A 305 -20.71 -15.11 15.95
N GLY A 306 -19.84 -16.10 15.80
CA GLY A 306 -19.79 -16.94 14.60
C GLY A 306 -18.48 -17.04 13.82
N VAL A 307 -17.40 -16.36 14.22
CA VAL A 307 -16.08 -16.64 13.63
C VAL A 307 -15.25 -17.40 14.66
N PRO A 308 -14.89 -18.69 14.41
CA PRO A 308 -13.97 -19.39 15.29
C PRO A 308 -12.64 -18.64 15.27
N ARG A 309 -12.22 -18.11 16.42
CA ARG A 309 -10.82 -17.66 16.56
C ARG A 309 -9.97 -18.91 16.40
N LEU A 310 -9.20 -18.96 15.33
CA LEU A 310 -8.00 -19.82 15.29
C LEU A 310 -7.10 -19.30 16.42
N ALA A 311 -7.24 -19.91 17.60
CA ALA A 311 -6.33 -19.70 18.72
C ALA A 311 -4.94 -20.06 18.22
N HIS A 312 -4.03 -19.10 18.29
CA HIS A 312 -2.61 -19.36 18.07
C HIS A 312 -2.15 -20.35 19.16
N ALA A 313 -2.15 -21.63 18.80
CA ALA A 313 -1.61 -22.72 19.62
C ALA A 313 -0.07 -22.69 19.62
N ALA A 314 0.54 -21.52 19.84
CA ALA A 314 1.99 -21.35 19.86
C ALA A 314 2.56 -20.93 21.23
N ALA A 315 1.74 -20.87 22.28
CA ALA A 315 2.23 -20.45 23.60
C ALA A 315 2.16 -21.52 24.70
N ALA A 316 1.81 -22.78 24.40
CA ALA A 316 1.68 -23.84 25.40
C ALA A 316 2.75 -24.95 25.30
N ALA A 317 3.79 -24.79 24.46
CA ALA A 317 4.85 -25.80 24.30
C ALA A 317 6.11 -25.54 25.14
N SER A 318 6.09 -24.59 26.08
CA SER A 318 7.30 -24.21 26.86
C SER A 318 7.21 -24.51 28.37
N GLN A 319 6.30 -25.39 28.78
CA GLN A 319 6.31 -25.88 30.18
C GLN A 319 5.97 -27.37 30.27
N ALA A 320 6.84 -28.21 29.71
CA ALA A 320 6.88 -29.61 30.07
C ALA A 320 7.95 -29.77 31.16
N PRO A 321 7.63 -30.34 32.33
CA PRO A 321 8.64 -30.61 33.35
C PRO A 321 9.58 -31.72 32.89
N VAL A 322 10.88 -31.47 33.11
CA VAL A 322 11.95 -32.46 32.92
C VAL A 322 11.69 -33.66 33.84
N PRO A 323 11.69 -34.93 33.34
CA PRO A 323 11.57 -36.10 34.20
C PRO A 323 12.84 -36.23 35.05
N GLY A 324 12.66 -36.14 36.37
CA GLY A 324 13.73 -36.32 37.35
C GLY A 324 14.30 -37.75 37.30
N GLU A 325 15.61 -37.79 37.37
CA GLU A 325 16.41 -38.97 37.65
C GLU A 325 15.89 -39.69 38.90
N ARG A 326 15.52 -40.95 38.77
CA ARG A 326 15.38 -41.87 39.91
C ARG A 326 16.75 -42.44 40.19
N GLY A 327 17.36 -41.95 41.28
CA GLY A 327 18.50 -42.57 41.91
C GLY A 327 18.13 -43.96 42.46
N GLU A 328 19.00 -44.89 42.19
CA GLU A 328 19.07 -46.20 42.80
C GLU A 328 19.28 -46.13 44.29
N ARG A 329 18.45 -46.85 45.02
CA ARG A 329 18.86 -47.79 46.12
C ARG A 329 17.84 -48.88 46.22
#